data_24d15b152bb52713804dbb625e3d07a0
#
_entry.id   24d15b152bb52713804dbb625e3d07a0
#
_cell.length_a   1.000
_cell.length_b   1.000
_cell.length_c   1.000
_cell.angle_alpha   90.00
_cell.angle_beta   90.00
_cell.angle_gamma   90.00
#
_symmetry.space_group_name_H-M   'P 1'
#
loop_
_entity.id
_entity.type
_entity.pdbx_description
1 polymer ?
#
loop_
_entity_poly.entity_id
_entity_poly.type
_entity_poly.pdbx_seq_one_letter_code
_entity_poly.pdbx_strand_id
1 'polypeptide(L)'
;MDLKGRLQELMDEHGLITQQDLADFAGVSKGLVGQWFNGQTGLGKKPLLAFEKKTNFSTRWLADGLGDKYRKDLGMYRLSENLSDDPSGDHIRFERLDVIAALGDGYINNETAEVVDFVHVDKAWAREKLGGNLSRIQVITARGDSMQGTIEDGDVLFVDTSVRSFEGEGVYLLSFADGLKAKRLQASVSGGLMVISDNPLYRTETIENDKLEKLTICGKVRGAWHLSGF
;
A
#
# COMPACT_ATOMS: atom_id res chain seq x y z
N MET A 1 14.50 -22.02 -5.34
CA MET A 1 13.57 -22.13 -6.50
C MET A 1 14.22 -21.49 -7.70
N ASP A 2 14.21 -22.13 -8.87
CA ASP A 2 14.75 -21.58 -10.11
C ASP A 2 13.83 -20.51 -10.73
N LEU A 3 14.30 -19.80 -11.75
CA LEU A 3 13.53 -18.74 -12.41
C LEU A 3 12.21 -19.27 -13.00
N LYS A 4 12.25 -20.47 -13.59
CA LYS A 4 11.06 -21.10 -14.16
C LYS A 4 9.97 -21.32 -13.11
N GLY A 5 10.34 -21.84 -11.93
CA GLY A 5 9.40 -22.04 -10.83
C GLY A 5 8.77 -20.74 -10.34
N ARG A 6 9.58 -19.67 -10.23
CA ARG A 6 9.07 -18.34 -9.82
C ARG A 6 8.11 -17.74 -10.83
N LEU A 7 8.40 -17.90 -12.13
CA LEU A 7 7.50 -17.45 -13.20
C LEU A 7 6.21 -18.27 -13.26
N GLN A 8 6.28 -19.58 -12.98
CA GLN A 8 5.09 -20.42 -12.91
C GLN A 8 4.17 -19.97 -11.77
N GLU A 9 4.71 -19.69 -10.59
CA GLU A 9 3.90 -19.14 -9.48
C GLU A 9 3.25 -17.79 -9.83
N LEU A 10 3.96 -16.92 -10.53
CA LEU A 10 3.39 -15.66 -11.01
C LEU A 10 2.24 -15.90 -12.00
N MET A 11 2.43 -16.83 -12.92
CA MET A 11 1.40 -17.21 -13.90
C MET A 11 0.15 -17.76 -13.21
N ASP A 12 0.32 -18.69 -12.28
CA ASP A 12 -0.78 -19.34 -11.55
C ASP A 12 -1.60 -18.32 -10.75
N GLU A 13 -0.94 -17.37 -10.08
CA GLU A 13 -1.61 -16.32 -9.29
C GLU A 13 -2.37 -15.30 -10.15
N HIS A 14 -1.92 -15.08 -11.39
CA HIS A 14 -2.53 -14.09 -12.30
C HIS A 14 -3.38 -14.72 -13.41
N GLY A 15 -3.63 -16.04 -13.35
CA GLY A 15 -4.46 -16.74 -14.32
C GLY A 15 -3.86 -16.78 -15.72
N LEU A 16 -2.52 -16.68 -15.83
CA LEU A 16 -1.81 -16.79 -17.11
C LEU A 16 -1.56 -18.27 -17.43
N ILE A 17 -2.12 -18.76 -18.53
CA ILE A 17 -2.11 -20.19 -18.84
C ILE A 17 -0.94 -20.56 -19.75
N THR A 18 -0.55 -19.67 -20.64
CA THR A 18 0.46 -19.94 -21.66
C THR A 18 1.66 -19.00 -21.57
N GLN A 19 2.79 -19.42 -22.15
CA GLN A 19 3.95 -18.53 -22.31
C GLN A 19 3.65 -17.29 -23.17
N GLN A 20 2.65 -17.34 -24.02
CA GLN A 20 2.19 -16.19 -24.78
C GLN A 20 1.52 -15.17 -23.85
N ASP A 21 0.66 -15.66 -22.96
CA ASP A 21 -0.02 -14.76 -21.97
C ASP A 21 1.01 -14.04 -21.09
N LEU A 22 2.07 -14.77 -20.66
CA LEU A 22 3.16 -14.17 -19.90
C LEU A 22 3.96 -13.16 -20.74
N ALA A 23 4.18 -13.44 -22.02
CA ALA A 23 4.86 -12.51 -22.93
C ALA A 23 4.10 -11.20 -23.10
N ASP A 24 2.79 -11.30 -23.33
CA ASP A 24 1.90 -10.15 -23.47
C ASP A 24 1.78 -9.38 -22.14
N PHE A 25 1.71 -10.11 -21.03
CA PHE A 25 1.69 -9.54 -19.69
C PHE A 25 2.99 -8.78 -19.37
N ALA A 26 4.15 -9.32 -19.72
CA ALA A 26 5.46 -8.69 -19.49
C ALA A 26 5.85 -7.65 -20.56
N GLY A 27 5.10 -7.53 -21.66
CA GLY A 27 5.40 -6.66 -22.78
C GLY A 27 6.68 -7.05 -23.53
N VAL A 28 6.89 -8.37 -23.73
CA VAL A 28 8.07 -8.96 -24.39
C VAL A 28 7.66 -9.99 -25.44
N SER A 29 8.61 -10.51 -26.21
CA SER A 29 8.33 -11.58 -27.17
C SER A 29 8.20 -12.95 -26.49
N LYS A 30 7.36 -13.83 -27.05
CA LYS A 30 7.24 -15.23 -26.60
C LYS A 30 8.59 -15.97 -26.62
N GLY A 31 9.45 -15.68 -27.60
CA GLY A 31 10.79 -16.26 -27.69
C GLY A 31 11.66 -15.94 -26.48
N LEU A 32 11.57 -14.71 -25.94
CA LEU A 32 12.30 -14.32 -24.73
C LEU A 32 11.76 -15.07 -23.49
N VAL A 33 10.43 -15.22 -23.39
CA VAL A 33 9.83 -16.06 -22.33
C VAL A 33 10.33 -17.49 -22.41
N GLY A 34 10.40 -18.06 -23.61
CA GLY A 34 10.98 -19.40 -23.81
C GLY A 34 12.43 -19.51 -23.31
N GLN A 35 13.26 -18.48 -23.51
CA GLN A 35 14.62 -18.44 -23.00
C GLN A 35 14.66 -18.42 -21.46
N TRP A 36 13.73 -17.73 -20.80
CA TRP A 36 13.61 -17.73 -19.34
C TRP A 36 13.26 -19.12 -18.80
N PHE A 37 12.29 -19.78 -19.43
CA PHE A 37 11.86 -21.14 -19.04
C PHE A 37 12.94 -22.21 -19.28
N ASN A 38 13.85 -21.97 -20.23
CA ASN A 38 14.98 -22.85 -20.53
C ASN A 38 16.25 -22.48 -19.76
N GLY A 39 16.21 -21.45 -18.89
CA GLY A 39 17.36 -20.99 -18.11
C GLY A 39 18.48 -20.37 -18.93
N GLN A 40 18.20 -19.96 -20.18
CA GLN A 40 19.19 -19.36 -21.08
C GLN A 40 19.48 -17.91 -20.76
N THR A 41 18.49 -17.18 -20.24
CA THR A 41 18.60 -15.78 -19.86
C THR A 41 17.81 -15.50 -18.59
N GLY A 42 18.22 -14.46 -17.83
CA GLY A 42 17.48 -13.93 -16.69
C GLY A 42 16.49 -12.84 -17.09
N LEU A 43 15.75 -12.33 -16.10
CA LEU A 43 14.83 -11.21 -16.30
C LEU A 43 15.59 -9.90 -16.44
N GLY A 44 15.38 -9.20 -17.56
CA GLY A 44 15.90 -7.85 -17.78
C GLY A 44 15.07 -6.78 -17.07
N LYS A 45 15.55 -5.52 -17.11
CA LYS A 45 14.86 -4.38 -16.45
C LYS A 45 13.44 -4.16 -16.96
N LYS A 46 13.18 -4.30 -18.25
CA LYS A 46 11.84 -4.03 -18.84
C LYS A 46 10.77 -4.99 -18.32
N PRO A 47 10.94 -6.32 -18.37
CA PRO A 47 9.96 -7.24 -17.80
C PRO A 47 9.84 -7.10 -16.27
N LEU A 48 10.91 -6.84 -15.55
CA LEU A 48 10.85 -6.61 -14.10
C LEU A 48 9.97 -5.41 -13.76
N LEU A 49 10.11 -4.28 -14.48
CA LEU A 49 9.24 -3.12 -14.32
C LEU A 49 7.78 -3.39 -14.69
N ALA A 50 7.55 -4.24 -15.71
CA ALA A 50 6.18 -4.62 -16.09
C ALA A 50 5.52 -5.48 -14.99
N PHE A 51 6.26 -6.43 -14.42
CA PHE A 51 5.79 -7.23 -13.29
C PHE A 51 5.57 -6.38 -12.05
N GLU A 52 6.48 -5.45 -11.76
CA GLU A 52 6.36 -4.51 -10.66
C GLU A 52 5.08 -3.66 -10.72
N LYS A 53 4.70 -3.19 -11.90
CA LYS A 53 3.49 -2.38 -12.10
C LYS A 53 2.19 -3.20 -12.00
N LYS A 54 2.23 -4.47 -12.34
CA LYS A 54 1.03 -5.30 -12.52
C LYS A 54 0.84 -6.35 -11.42
N THR A 55 1.85 -6.59 -10.59
CA THR A 55 1.83 -7.65 -9.58
C THR A 55 2.43 -7.16 -8.26
N ASN A 56 2.19 -7.92 -7.19
CA ASN A 56 2.82 -7.69 -5.89
C ASN A 56 4.10 -8.50 -5.69
N PHE A 57 4.61 -9.16 -6.73
CA PHE A 57 5.84 -9.90 -6.62
C PHE A 57 7.05 -8.98 -6.44
N SER A 58 7.96 -9.37 -5.56
CA SER A 58 9.24 -8.70 -5.40
C SER A 58 10.09 -8.88 -6.66
N THR A 59 10.56 -7.77 -7.25
CA THR A 59 11.46 -7.81 -8.42
C THR A 59 12.76 -8.55 -8.11
N ARG A 60 13.27 -8.43 -6.88
CA ARG A 60 14.45 -9.15 -6.40
C ARG A 60 14.20 -10.65 -6.28
N TRP A 61 13.03 -11.03 -5.74
CA TRP A 61 12.66 -12.43 -5.67
C TRP A 61 12.44 -13.02 -7.07
N LEU A 62 11.75 -12.30 -7.95
CA LEU A 62 11.55 -12.75 -9.34
C LEU A 62 12.88 -12.92 -10.08
N ALA A 63 13.80 -11.95 -9.96
CA ALA A 63 15.09 -12.01 -10.68
C ALA A 63 16.03 -13.07 -10.10
N ASP A 64 16.27 -13.03 -8.79
CA ASP A 64 17.38 -13.75 -8.17
C ASP A 64 16.94 -14.85 -7.19
N GLY A 65 15.66 -14.92 -6.86
CA GLY A 65 15.11 -15.82 -5.84
C GLY A 65 15.51 -15.43 -4.42
N LEU A 66 15.97 -14.19 -4.21
CA LEU A 66 16.42 -13.68 -2.92
C LEU A 66 15.36 -12.78 -2.28
N GLY A 67 15.25 -12.88 -0.95
CA GLY A 67 14.28 -12.10 -0.17
C GLY A 67 12.87 -12.69 -0.23
N ASP A 68 11.89 -11.88 0.16
CA ASP A 68 10.49 -12.30 0.20
C ASP A 68 9.89 -12.36 -1.21
N LYS A 69 9.00 -13.33 -1.42
CA LYS A 69 8.29 -13.56 -2.67
C LYS A 69 7.50 -12.34 -3.14
N TYR A 70 6.83 -11.70 -2.21
CA TYR A 70 6.05 -10.51 -2.49
C TYR A 70 6.81 -9.26 -2.06
N ARG A 71 6.57 -8.17 -2.81
CA ARG A 71 7.01 -6.87 -2.33
C ARG A 71 6.38 -6.65 -0.96
N LYS A 72 7.19 -6.30 0.00
CA LYS A 72 6.72 -5.63 1.19
C LYS A 72 6.33 -4.21 0.73
N ASP A 73 5.15 -4.10 0.13
CA ASP A 73 4.57 -2.80 -0.11
C ASP A 73 4.58 -2.10 1.23
N LEU A 74 5.27 -0.96 1.34
CA LEU A 74 5.36 -0.07 2.48
C LEU A 74 4.51 -0.52 3.69
N GLY A 75 4.99 -1.50 4.46
CA GLY A 75 4.29 -1.97 5.67
C GLY A 75 2.94 -2.67 5.48
N MET A 76 2.57 -3.08 4.25
CA MET A 76 1.30 -3.77 4.03
C MET A 76 1.44 -5.26 4.24
N TYR A 77 1.33 -5.67 5.49
CA TYR A 77 1.11 -7.07 5.83
C TYR A 77 -0.23 -7.54 5.25
N ARG A 78 -0.22 -8.69 4.54
CA ARG A 78 -1.44 -9.47 4.42
C ARG A 78 -1.93 -9.70 5.84
N LEU A 79 -3.14 -9.25 6.13
CA LEU A 79 -3.90 -9.80 7.22
C LEU A 79 -3.90 -11.33 7.00
N SER A 80 -3.11 -12.05 7.79
CA SER A 80 -3.24 -13.49 7.86
C SER A 80 -4.71 -13.80 8.18
N GLU A 81 -5.25 -14.87 7.61
CA GLU A 81 -6.64 -15.29 7.73
C GLU A 81 -7.11 -15.62 9.16
N ASN A 82 -6.38 -15.19 10.19
CA ASN A 82 -6.70 -15.36 11.60
C ASN A 82 -7.44 -14.13 12.15
N LEU A 83 -8.58 -13.83 11.55
CA LEU A 83 -9.45 -12.70 11.91
C LEU A 83 -10.38 -12.98 13.08
N SER A 84 -10.19 -14.02 13.88
CA SER A 84 -11.08 -14.29 15.00
C SER A 84 -10.41 -15.02 16.14
N ASP A 85 -9.86 -14.27 17.10
CA ASP A 85 -9.72 -14.74 18.49
C ASP A 85 -11.03 -14.53 19.29
N ASP A 86 -12.10 -14.05 18.64
CA ASP A 86 -13.40 -13.89 19.25
C ASP A 86 -14.28 -15.11 18.95
N PRO A 87 -14.63 -15.92 19.94
CA PRO A 87 -15.49 -17.09 19.77
C PRO A 87 -16.91 -16.77 19.27
N SER A 88 -17.37 -15.50 19.40
CA SER A 88 -18.67 -15.05 18.91
C SER A 88 -18.64 -14.69 17.42
N GLY A 89 -17.47 -14.39 16.86
CA GLY A 89 -17.30 -13.96 15.47
C GLY A 89 -17.81 -12.54 15.18
N ASP A 90 -18.21 -11.79 16.21
CA ASP A 90 -18.84 -10.48 16.08
C ASP A 90 -17.82 -9.34 16.05
N HIS A 91 -16.57 -9.59 16.44
CA HIS A 91 -15.48 -8.61 16.42
C HIS A 91 -14.47 -8.90 15.32
N ILE A 92 -13.78 -7.86 14.89
CA ILE A 92 -12.63 -7.92 13.99
C ILE A 92 -11.43 -7.28 14.68
N ARG A 93 -10.26 -7.90 14.54
CA ARG A 93 -8.99 -7.41 15.04
C ARG A 93 -8.21 -6.78 13.91
N PHE A 94 -7.78 -5.54 14.10
CA PHE A 94 -6.83 -4.87 13.23
C PHE A 94 -5.47 -4.76 13.91
N GLU A 95 -4.41 -4.98 13.16
CA GLU A 95 -3.04 -4.74 13.61
C GLU A 95 -2.74 -3.24 13.52
N ARG A 96 -2.30 -2.65 14.63
CA ARG A 96 -1.82 -1.27 14.65
C ARG A 96 -0.31 -1.25 14.44
N LEU A 97 0.11 -0.57 13.39
CA LEU A 97 1.50 -0.50 12.97
C LEU A 97 2.16 0.78 13.48
N ASP A 98 3.40 0.68 13.94
CA ASP A 98 4.26 1.86 14.12
C ASP A 98 4.92 2.23 12.79
N VAL A 99 4.36 3.25 12.16
CA VAL A 99 4.82 3.72 10.85
C VAL A 99 6.13 4.52 10.94
N ILE A 100 6.51 4.99 12.14
CA ILE A 100 7.77 5.73 12.34
C ILE A 100 8.96 4.79 12.22
N ALA A 101 8.86 3.57 12.74
CA ALA A 101 9.92 2.56 12.63
C ALA A 101 10.20 2.13 11.19
N ALA A 102 9.18 2.23 10.31
CA ALA A 102 9.30 1.87 8.90
C ALA A 102 9.94 2.96 8.02
N LEU A 103 10.14 4.17 8.53
CA LEU A 103 10.50 5.36 7.76
C LEU A 103 11.74 6.10 8.29
N GLY A 104 12.46 5.52 9.25
CA GLY A 104 13.71 6.07 9.76
C GLY A 104 14.77 6.22 8.66
N ASP A 105 15.35 7.43 8.57
CA ASP A 105 16.56 7.77 7.80
C ASP A 105 16.49 7.73 6.26
N GLY A 106 15.40 8.23 5.63
CA GLY A 106 15.46 8.64 4.21
C GLY A 106 15.73 7.51 3.21
N TYR A 107 15.91 6.30 3.65
CA TYR A 107 15.95 5.07 2.88
C TYR A 107 14.72 4.25 3.27
N ILE A 108 14.06 3.69 2.26
CA ILE A 108 13.09 2.62 2.43
C ILE A 108 13.89 1.43 3.01
N ASN A 109 14.18 1.47 4.29
CA ASN A 109 14.67 0.31 5.00
C ASN A 109 13.49 -0.66 5.08
N ASN A 110 13.64 -1.81 4.42
CA ASN A 110 12.74 -2.96 4.48
C ASN A 110 12.70 -3.61 5.89
N GLU A 111 12.96 -2.85 6.93
CA GLU A 111 12.71 -3.29 8.28
C GLU A 111 11.21 -3.14 8.55
N THR A 112 10.60 -4.26 8.80
CA THR A 112 9.18 -4.48 9.03
C THR A 112 8.62 -3.47 10.01
N ALA A 113 7.57 -2.73 9.60
CA ALA A 113 6.78 -1.96 10.56
C ALA A 113 6.36 -2.92 11.68
N GLU A 114 6.74 -2.61 12.92
CA GLU A 114 6.41 -3.46 14.05
C GLU A 114 4.92 -3.31 14.36
N VAL A 115 4.26 -4.45 14.61
CA VAL A 115 2.93 -4.46 15.20
C VAL A 115 3.10 -4.07 16.66
N VAL A 116 2.63 -2.87 17.00
CA VAL A 116 2.76 -2.37 18.39
C VAL A 116 1.55 -2.71 19.24
N ASP A 117 0.39 -2.98 18.62
CA ASP A 117 -0.85 -3.26 19.34
C ASP A 117 -1.95 -3.78 18.40
N PHE A 118 -3.11 -4.11 18.98
CA PHE A 118 -4.29 -4.56 18.25
C PHE A 118 -5.49 -3.69 18.60
N VAL A 119 -6.30 -3.38 17.59
CA VAL A 119 -7.57 -2.69 17.77
C VAL A 119 -8.71 -3.67 17.46
N HIS A 120 -9.56 -3.92 18.45
CA HIS A 120 -10.73 -4.76 18.31
C HIS A 120 -11.97 -3.89 18.15
N VAL A 121 -12.75 -4.14 17.13
CA VAL A 121 -13.98 -3.41 16.84
C VAL A 121 -15.11 -4.36 16.46
N ASP A 122 -16.34 -3.93 16.70
CA ASP A 122 -17.52 -4.64 16.22
C ASP A 122 -17.52 -4.72 14.69
N LYS A 123 -17.80 -5.91 14.15
CA LYS A 123 -17.68 -6.20 12.72
C LYS A 123 -18.76 -5.48 11.88
N ALA A 124 -19.95 -5.28 12.44
CA ALA A 124 -21.01 -4.56 11.77
C ALA A 124 -20.67 -3.07 11.69
N TRP A 125 -20.19 -2.50 12.79
CA TRP A 125 -19.67 -1.14 12.83
C TRP A 125 -18.52 -0.93 11.82
N ALA A 126 -17.55 -1.84 11.81
CA ALA A 126 -16.41 -1.75 10.90
C ALA A 126 -16.87 -1.76 9.42
N ARG A 127 -17.80 -2.64 9.06
CA ARG A 127 -18.35 -2.68 7.69
C ARG A 127 -19.11 -1.42 7.31
N GLU A 128 -19.90 -0.88 8.24
CA GLU A 128 -20.68 0.34 8.00
C GLU A 128 -19.77 1.57 7.83
N LYS A 129 -18.76 1.72 8.69
CA LYS A 129 -17.94 2.94 8.75
C LYS A 129 -16.70 2.89 7.85
N LEU A 130 -16.06 1.73 7.72
CA LEU A 130 -14.82 1.57 6.98
C LEU A 130 -15.00 1.00 5.57
N GLY A 131 -16.20 0.48 5.28
CA GLY A 131 -16.52 -0.14 3.99
C GLY A 131 -16.47 -1.67 4.02
N GLY A 132 -16.95 -2.30 2.94
CA GLY A 132 -17.18 -3.75 2.91
C GLY A 132 -15.92 -4.62 2.88
N ASN A 133 -14.78 -4.09 2.44
CA ASN A 133 -13.53 -4.86 2.34
C ASN A 133 -12.57 -4.56 3.49
N LEU A 134 -12.86 -5.13 4.65
CA LEU A 134 -12.07 -4.90 5.87
C LEU A 134 -10.65 -5.46 5.80
N SER A 135 -10.36 -6.42 4.92
CA SER A 135 -9.01 -6.98 4.74
C SER A 135 -8.00 -5.98 4.16
N ARG A 136 -8.47 -4.85 3.64
CA ARG A 136 -7.65 -3.77 3.08
C ARG A 136 -7.46 -2.60 4.04
N ILE A 137 -8.11 -2.66 5.21
CA ILE A 137 -7.97 -1.63 6.24
C ILE A 137 -6.73 -1.92 7.07
N GLN A 138 -5.86 -0.94 7.17
CA GLN A 138 -4.75 -0.93 8.12
C GLN A 138 -4.94 0.17 9.14
N VAL A 139 -4.41 -0.07 10.33
CA VAL A 139 -4.49 0.89 11.43
C VAL A 139 -3.10 1.44 11.72
N ILE A 140 -3.00 2.75 11.75
CA ILE A 140 -1.77 3.48 12.07
C ILE A 140 -2.04 4.56 13.11
N THR A 141 -1.00 5.01 13.79
CA THR A 141 -1.08 6.17 14.69
C THR A 141 -0.69 7.43 13.93
N ALA A 142 -1.53 8.46 14.00
CA ALA A 142 -1.22 9.79 13.48
C ALA A 142 -0.08 10.41 14.28
N ARG A 143 0.80 11.13 13.60
CA ARG A 143 1.88 11.90 14.22
C ARG A 143 1.94 13.31 13.65
N GLY A 144 2.19 14.26 14.54
CA GLY A 144 2.29 15.68 14.21
C GLY A 144 0.95 16.38 14.15
N ASP A 145 1.00 17.66 13.86
CA ASP A 145 -0.12 18.60 13.98
C ASP A 145 -0.65 19.12 12.63
N SER A 146 -0.13 18.64 11.52
CA SER A 146 -0.47 19.18 10.18
C SER A 146 -1.94 19.02 9.79
N MET A 147 -2.65 18.08 10.42
CA MET A 147 -4.08 17.81 10.21
C MET A 147 -4.93 18.21 11.43
N GLN A 148 -4.36 19.00 12.34
CA GLN A 148 -5.04 19.45 13.55
C GLN A 148 -6.41 20.09 13.27
N GLY A 149 -7.40 19.72 14.08
CA GLY A 149 -8.79 20.07 13.87
C GLY A 149 -9.61 18.98 13.14
N THR A 150 -8.93 18.08 12.44
CA THR A 150 -9.56 16.88 11.83
C THR A 150 -8.92 15.60 12.37
N ILE A 151 -7.60 15.59 12.50
CA ILE A 151 -6.80 14.50 13.04
C ILE A 151 -5.79 15.12 14.00
N GLU A 152 -5.80 14.62 15.24
CA GLU A 152 -4.87 15.08 16.28
C GLU A 152 -3.67 14.14 16.38
N ASP A 153 -2.58 14.64 16.98
CA ASP A 153 -1.42 13.80 17.29
C ASP A 153 -1.80 12.66 18.22
N GLY A 154 -1.44 11.45 17.86
CA GLY A 154 -1.80 10.23 18.60
C GLY A 154 -3.11 9.57 18.18
N ASP A 155 -3.90 10.18 17.30
CA ASP A 155 -5.13 9.55 16.79
C ASP A 155 -4.87 8.24 16.08
N VAL A 156 -5.82 7.33 16.18
CA VAL A 156 -5.80 6.04 15.48
C VAL A 156 -6.53 6.18 14.15
N LEU A 157 -5.81 5.99 13.04
CA LEU A 157 -6.35 6.11 11.69
C LEU A 157 -6.63 4.75 11.08
N PHE A 158 -7.82 4.59 10.50
CA PHE A 158 -8.20 3.44 9.67
C PHE A 158 -7.99 3.80 8.20
N VAL A 159 -7.03 3.16 7.56
CA VAL A 159 -6.56 3.47 6.20
C VAL A 159 -6.90 2.33 5.25
N ASP A 160 -7.68 2.64 4.22
CA ASP A 160 -7.95 1.72 3.11
C ASP A 160 -6.78 1.74 2.14
N THR A 161 -5.95 0.74 2.23
CA THR A 161 -4.72 0.63 1.46
C THR A 161 -4.93 0.10 0.03
N SER A 162 -6.15 -0.26 -0.35
CA SER A 162 -6.47 -0.58 -1.75
C SER A 162 -6.57 0.67 -2.63
N VAL A 163 -6.77 1.84 -2.04
CA VAL A 163 -6.87 3.11 -2.75
C VAL A 163 -5.48 3.65 -3.05
N ARG A 164 -5.08 3.61 -4.31
CA ARG A 164 -3.75 4.02 -4.79
C ARG A 164 -3.79 5.20 -5.77
N SER A 165 -4.98 5.71 -6.04
CA SER A 165 -5.22 6.87 -6.89
C SER A 165 -6.24 7.80 -6.25
N PHE A 166 -6.38 9.01 -6.78
CA PHE A 166 -7.39 9.94 -6.31
C PHE A 166 -8.80 9.44 -6.70
N GLU A 167 -9.61 9.15 -5.70
CA GLU A 167 -11.01 8.69 -5.82
C GLU A 167 -11.99 9.70 -5.19
N GLY A 168 -11.79 10.97 -5.49
CA GLY A 168 -12.59 12.05 -4.92
C GLY A 168 -11.97 12.62 -3.63
N GLU A 169 -12.55 13.73 -3.19
CA GLU A 169 -12.06 14.48 -2.02
C GLU A 169 -12.04 13.63 -0.74
N GLY A 170 -11.09 13.92 0.12
CA GLY A 170 -10.93 13.21 1.39
C GLY A 170 -9.51 13.26 1.92
N VAL A 171 -9.28 12.61 3.05
CA VAL A 171 -7.95 12.49 3.65
C VAL A 171 -7.27 11.23 3.12
N TYR A 172 -6.04 11.40 2.69
CA TYR A 172 -5.20 10.33 2.12
C TYR A 172 -3.88 10.22 2.88
N LEU A 173 -3.34 9.04 2.89
CA LEU A 173 -1.98 8.78 3.33
C LEU A 173 -1.06 8.88 2.11
N LEU A 174 -0.13 9.81 2.13
CA LEU A 174 0.79 10.11 1.05
C LEU A 174 2.23 9.81 1.46
N SER A 175 3.03 9.33 0.52
CA SER A 175 4.47 9.14 0.71
C SER A 175 5.23 10.38 0.27
N PHE A 176 6.04 10.91 1.19
CA PHE A 176 7.01 11.99 0.97
C PHE A 176 8.43 11.47 1.21
N ALA A 177 9.43 12.25 0.84
CA ALA A 177 10.83 11.88 1.06
C ALA A 177 11.18 11.71 2.55
N ASP A 178 10.46 12.41 3.42
CA ASP A 178 10.62 12.40 4.89
C ASP A 178 9.56 11.54 5.59
N GLY A 179 8.83 10.69 4.84
CA GLY A 179 7.91 9.72 5.42
C GLY A 179 6.48 9.80 4.94
N LEU A 180 5.60 9.06 5.61
CA LEU A 180 4.17 9.07 5.34
C LEU A 180 3.49 10.24 6.05
N LYS A 181 2.61 10.93 5.33
CA LYS A 181 1.82 12.04 5.88
C LYS A 181 0.36 11.90 5.51
N ALA A 182 -0.52 12.14 6.47
CA ALA A 182 -1.93 12.33 6.20
C ALA A 182 -2.13 13.75 5.64
N LYS A 183 -2.85 13.88 4.52
CA LYS A 183 -3.19 15.15 3.88
C LYS A 183 -4.57 15.06 3.24
N ARG A 184 -5.28 16.16 3.17
CA ARG A 184 -6.51 16.24 2.40
C ARG A 184 -6.18 16.45 0.93
N LEU A 185 -6.79 15.63 0.06
CA LEU A 185 -6.73 15.83 -1.39
C LEU A 185 -8.05 16.39 -1.88
N GLN A 186 -7.97 17.43 -2.71
CA GLN A 186 -9.10 18.05 -3.36
C GLN A 186 -8.75 18.34 -4.82
N ALA A 187 -9.72 18.14 -5.72
CA ALA A 187 -9.54 18.49 -7.12
C ALA A 187 -9.44 20.02 -7.28
N SER A 188 -8.46 20.49 -8.04
CA SER A 188 -8.34 21.92 -8.38
C SER A 188 -9.20 22.25 -9.59
N VAL A 189 -9.92 23.38 -9.56
CA VAL A 189 -10.71 23.89 -10.69
C VAL A 189 -9.82 24.22 -11.90
N SER A 190 -8.58 24.60 -11.65
CA SER A 190 -7.58 24.86 -12.71
C SER A 190 -6.89 23.60 -13.25
N GLY A 191 -7.25 22.44 -12.75
CA GLY A 191 -6.61 21.15 -13.03
C GLY A 191 -5.58 20.77 -11.95
N GLY A 192 -5.33 19.45 -11.83
CA GLY A 192 -4.44 18.90 -10.81
C GLY A 192 -5.12 18.66 -9.46
N LEU A 193 -4.31 18.42 -8.43
CA LEU A 193 -4.76 18.15 -7.07
C LEU A 193 -4.16 19.15 -6.09
N MET A 194 -4.99 19.63 -5.18
CA MET A 194 -4.55 20.36 -4.00
C MET A 194 -4.24 19.38 -2.88
N VAL A 195 -3.05 19.51 -2.31
CA VAL A 195 -2.58 18.80 -1.11
C VAL A 195 -2.69 19.76 0.05
N ILE A 196 -3.65 19.53 0.92
CA ILE A 196 -4.08 20.46 1.96
C ILE A 196 -3.75 19.85 3.32
N SER A 197 -3.15 20.68 4.19
CA SER A 197 -3.08 20.44 5.62
C SER A 197 -4.29 21.13 6.26
N ASP A 198 -5.06 20.41 7.08
CA ASP A 198 -6.24 21.00 7.73
C ASP A 198 -5.84 22.03 8.81
N ASN A 199 -4.62 21.94 9.35
CA ASN A 199 -4.04 22.98 10.19
C ASN A 199 -3.63 24.21 9.34
N PRO A 200 -4.22 25.39 9.58
CA PRO A 200 -4.01 26.60 8.77
C PRO A 200 -2.58 27.16 8.86
N LEU A 201 -1.75 26.70 9.79
CA LEU A 201 -0.34 27.07 9.87
C LEU A 201 0.49 26.50 8.72
N TYR A 202 -0.02 25.48 8.02
CA TYR A 202 0.64 24.85 6.90
C TYR A 202 0.07 25.35 5.57
N ARG A 203 0.95 25.51 4.58
CA ARG A 203 0.55 25.95 3.24
C ARG A 203 -0.09 24.82 2.45
N THR A 204 -1.12 25.15 1.67
CA THR A 204 -1.66 24.27 0.64
C THR A 204 -0.72 24.25 -0.56
N GLU A 205 -0.46 23.07 -1.09
CA GLU A 205 0.30 22.86 -2.32
C GLU A 205 -0.64 22.40 -3.42
N THR A 206 -0.43 22.90 -4.64
CA THR A 206 -1.16 22.41 -5.82
C THR A 206 -0.19 21.63 -6.69
N ILE A 207 -0.53 20.39 -7.00
CA ILE A 207 0.21 19.52 -7.92
C ILE A 207 -0.50 19.54 -9.25
N GLU A 208 0.16 20.07 -10.26
CA GLU A 208 -0.35 20.12 -11.63
C GLU A 208 -0.40 18.72 -12.26
N ASN A 209 -1.24 18.55 -13.29
CA ASN A 209 -1.51 17.25 -13.91
C ASN A 209 -0.24 16.53 -14.41
N ASP A 210 0.73 17.27 -14.95
CA ASP A 210 2.02 16.75 -15.44
C ASP A 210 2.95 16.26 -14.32
N LYS A 211 2.64 16.59 -13.06
CA LYS A 211 3.42 16.22 -11.87
C LYS A 211 2.70 15.20 -10.97
N LEU A 212 1.47 14.81 -11.31
CA LEU A 212 0.69 13.86 -10.49
C LEU A 212 1.38 12.49 -10.36
N GLU A 213 2.18 12.09 -11.34
CA GLU A 213 2.97 10.85 -11.27
C GLU A 213 3.98 10.82 -10.12
N LYS A 214 4.33 12.00 -9.58
CA LYS A 214 5.25 12.12 -8.43
C LYS A 214 4.54 11.97 -7.09
N LEU A 215 3.20 12.05 -7.08
CA LEU A 215 2.40 11.87 -5.88
C LEU A 215 2.14 10.39 -5.65
N THR A 216 2.69 9.84 -4.59
CA THR A 216 2.44 8.45 -4.21
C THR A 216 1.35 8.39 -3.15
N ILE A 217 0.17 7.88 -3.54
CA ILE A 217 -0.95 7.63 -2.63
C ILE A 217 -0.78 6.22 -2.03
N CYS A 218 -0.69 6.15 -0.71
CA CYS A 218 -0.52 4.91 0.05
C CYS A 218 -1.84 4.35 0.60
N GLY A 219 -2.90 5.17 0.62
CA GLY A 219 -4.22 4.77 1.06
C GLY A 219 -5.15 5.96 1.27
N LYS A 220 -6.44 5.66 1.49
CA LYS A 220 -7.45 6.67 1.85
C LYS A 220 -7.88 6.46 3.29
N VAL A 221 -7.86 7.50 4.11
CA VAL A 221 -8.33 7.44 5.49
C VAL A 221 -9.85 7.32 5.48
N ARG A 222 -10.38 6.25 6.07
CA ARG A 222 -11.83 5.98 6.17
C ARG A 222 -12.40 6.47 7.49
N GLY A 223 -11.57 6.60 8.52
CA GLY A 223 -11.98 7.07 9.83
C GLY A 223 -10.79 7.32 10.73
N ALA A 224 -11.04 8.06 11.81
CA ALA A 224 -10.08 8.30 12.87
C ALA A 224 -10.77 8.12 14.23
N TRP A 225 -10.05 7.60 15.22
CA TRP A 225 -10.44 7.64 16.62
C TRP A 225 -9.57 8.62 17.37
N HIS A 226 -10.19 9.59 17.96
CA HIS A 226 -9.53 10.53 18.84
C HIS A 226 -9.45 9.95 20.25
N LEU A 227 -8.24 9.82 20.78
CA LEU A 227 -7.97 9.36 22.14
C LEU A 227 -7.55 10.56 22.98
N SER A 228 -8.49 11.11 23.76
CA SER A 228 -8.17 12.16 24.75
C SER A 228 -7.83 11.50 26.09
N GLY A 229 -6.61 11.74 26.60
CA GLY A 229 -6.25 11.45 27.98
C GLY A 229 -6.84 12.50 28.93
N PHE A 230 -7.27 12.08 30.14
CA PHE A 230 -7.73 12.97 31.21
C PHE A 230 -6.68 13.01 32.31
#